data_68bea8d8c047a7fd162c98655616e8d8
#
_entry.id   68bea8d8c047a7fd162c98655616e8d8
#
_cell.length_a   1.000
_cell.length_b   1.000
_cell.length_c   1.000
_cell.angle_alpha   90.00
_cell.angle_beta   90.00
_cell.angle_gamma   90.00
#
_symmetry.space_group_name_H-M   'P 1'
#
loop_
_entity.id
_entity.type
_entity.pdbx_description
1 polymer ?
#
loop_
_entity_poly.entity_id
_entity_poly.type
_entity_poly.pdbx_seq_one_letter_code
_entity_poly.pdbx_strand_id
1 'polypeptide(L)'
;MISNITLKRLELDHYDIDYDKSYELYDQDTNNHTIILYLNKEVKTHCPSCSSQDTKSRGTRAITFKYSCPNEKNITMKLYRHIYKCNNCNHYHTQRNPFILEGRRNSIQTDLMILEALKDKARTYSSIAKEFGVSPTYVMYLFDKKVDVKRRTLPTVLAIDEVYSRRLTKTKYCCVLYDPRARKIIDVLDSRWKINLIDYFARITEKEKEKVLYVSIDMYKTYRDVIRLCLPYACVCVDSFHVIKALNFYFQKIRIRIMHKFEKYKYERSNFYWLLKKYPKFLLADKSNLPYGYIKVSKNGMTMSKDQIIDYCLSIDPELKLAYELKEAYREFNLTADIHNAEEKLDELIHEFRNSRISEYIPFWSMLLNWKTEIINSFNRFNGKRISNGPMERVNRDIKLIYNISFGSKNYERIRNRIMYTLNEDTPILGYTKKTTNKTTGKKRKPYRKNNK
;
A
#
# COMPACT_ATOMS: atom_id res chain seq x y z
N MET A 1 -39.34 -17.98 19.20
CA MET A 1 -38.25 -18.22 20.19
C MET A 1 -36.93 -18.36 19.43
N ILE A 2 -35.88 -17.67 19.86
CA ILE A 2 -34.57 -17.82 19.28
C ILE A 2 -33.86 -19.05 19.83
N SER A 3 -33.18 -19.83 18.97
CA SER A 3 -32.49 -21.05 19.40
C SER A 3 -31.13 -20.75 20.03
N ASN A 4 -30.68 -21.59 20.96
CA ASN A 4 -29.33 -21.52 21.51
C ASN A 4 -28.25 -21.67 20.43
N ILE A 5 -28.55 -22.43 19.37
CA ILE A 5 -27.64 -22.59 18.22
C ILE A 5 -27.48 -21.26 17.49
N THR A 6 -28.58 -20.54 17.23
CA THR A 6 -28.55 -19.21 16.62
C THR A 6 -27.77 -18.23 17.47
N LEU A 7 -27.99 -18.20 18.79
CA LEU A 7 -27.27 -17.30 19.70
C LEU A 7 -25.77 -17.56 19.71
N LYS A 8 -25.35 -18.82 19.77
CA LYS A 8 -23.92 -19.19 19.67
C LYS A 8 -23.32 -18.83 18.30
N ARG A 9 -24.05 -19.12 17.20
CA ARG A 9 -23.63 -18.77 15.85
C ARG A 9 -23.39 -17.26 15.69
N LEU A 10 -24.21 -16.43 16.36
CA LEU A 10 -24.17 -14.98 16.30
C LEU A 10 -23.34 -14.33 17.43
N GLU A 11 -22.71 -15.15 18.30
CA GLU A 11 -21.91 -14.68 19.45
C GLU A 11 -22.75 -13.82 20.42
N LEU A 12 -24.02 -14.23 20.66
CA LEU A 12 -24.98 -13.52 21.50
C LEU A 12 -25.27 -14.23 22.80
N ASP A 13 -24.78 -15.45 23.00
CA ASP A 13 -25.10 -16.35 24.14
C ASP A 13 -24.57 -15.86 25.49
N HIS A 14 -23.67 -14.88 25.50
CA HIS A 14 -23.12 -14.27 26.72
C HIS A 14 -23.87 -13.01 27.19
N TYR A 15 -24.92 -12.58 26.46
CA TYR A 15 -25.74 -11.44 26.87
C TYR A 15 -26.97 -11.89 27.68
N ASP A 16 -27.41 -11.03 28.59
CA ASP A 16 -28.59 -11.28 29.42
C ASP A 16 -29.89 -10.98 28.65
N ILE A 17 -30.37 -12.00 27.94
CA ILE A 17 -31.46 -11.93 26.95
C ILE A 17 -32.64 -12.76 27.41
N ASP A 18 -33.87 -12.25 27.26
CA ASP A 18 -35.11 -12.99 27.40
C ASP A 18 -35.31 -13.88 26.16
N TYR A 19 -34.94 -15.14 26.26
CA TYR A 19 -34.99 -16.11 25.15
C TYR A 19 -36.39 -16.37 24.64
N ASP A 20 -37.38 -16.37 25.53
CA ASP A 20 -38.77 -16.68 25.19
C ASP A 20 -39.41 -15.60 24.31
N LYS A 21 -39.03 -14.35 24.53
CA LYS A 21 -39.52 -13.21 23.74
C LYS A 21 -38.67 -12.88 22.53
N SER A 22 -37.45 -13.40 22.47
CA SER A 22 -36.53 -13.12 21.40
C SER A 22 -36.72 -14.07 20.21
N TYR A 23 -36.61 -13.58 18.98
CA TYR A 23 -36.80 -14.37 17.77
C TYR A 23 -36.05 -13.78 16.57
N GLU A 24 -35.93 -14.57 15.52
CA GLU A 24 -35.30 -14.18 14.25
C GLU A 24 -36.35 -14.14 13.13
N LEU A 25 -36.17 -13.20 12.19
CA LEU A 25 -36.91 -13.05 10.95
C LEU A 25 -35.95 -13.03 9.79
N TYR A 26 -36.22 -13.88 8.81
CA TYR A 26 -35.46 -13.92 7.58
C TYR A 26 -36.37 -13.57 6.39
N ASP A 27 -36.09 -12.48 5.72
CA ASP A 27 -36.79 -12.06 4.52
C ASP A 27 -36.02 -12.57 3.31
N GLN A 28 -36.58 -13.56 2.61
CA GLN A 28 -35.96 -14.20 1.44
C GLN A 28 -35.86 -13.25 0.24
N ASP A 29 -36.83 -12.35 0.06
CA ASP A 29 -36.89 -11.44 -1.11
C ASP A 29 -35.81 -10.37 -1.02
N THR A 30 -35.56 -9.85 0.16
CA THR A 30 -34.56 -8.79 0.38
C THR A 30 -33.23 -9.33 0.93
N ASN A 31 -33.13 -10.62 1.20
CA ASN A 31 -32.00 -11.25 1.86
C ASN A 31 -31.59 -10.54 3.17
N ASN A 32 -32.59 -10.02 3.90
CA ASN A 32 -32.37 -9.33 5.18
C ASN A 32 -32.64 -10.26 6.34
N HIS A 33 -31.61 -10.43 7.18
CA HIS A 33 -31.73 -11.12 8.46
C HIS A 33 -31.96 -10.11 9.57
N THR A 34 -33.08 -10.20 10.27
CA THR A 34 -33.45 -9.35 11.40
C THR A 34 -33.55 -10.16 12.67
N ILE A 35 -32.79 -9.79 13.68
CA ILE A 35 -32.84 -10.41 15.02
C ILE A 35 -33.55 -9.44 15.95
N ILE A 36 -34.61 -9.92 16.59
CA ILE A 36 -35.37 -9.21 17.61
C ILE A 36 -34.99 -9.77 18.98
N LEU A 37 -34.34 -8.93 19.79
CA LEU A 37 -33.88 -9.29 21.13
C LEU A 37 -34.62 -8.49 22.20
N TYR A 38 -34.95 -9.14 23.32
CA TYR A 38 -35.43 -8.53 24.53
C TYR A 38 -34.37 -8.74 25.62
N LEU A 39 -33.90 -7.64 26.25
CA LEU A 39 -33.05 -7.79 27.43
C LEU A 39 -33.87 -8.15 28.64
N ASN A 40 -33.33 -8.96 29.52
CA ASN A 40 -33.92 -9.21 30.85
C ASN A 40 -33.92 -7.93 31.69
N LYS A 41 -34.80 -7.85 32.68
CA LYS A 41 -34.81 -6.75 33.64
C LYS A 41 -33.53 -6.79 34.47
N GLU A 42 -32.87 -5.65 34.62
CA GLU A 42 -31.74 -5.53 35.54
C GLU A 42 -32.23 -5.75 36.98
N VAL A 43 -31.52 -6.57 37.72
CA VAL A 43 -31.86 -6.92 39.15
C VAL A 43 -31.64 -5.71 40.06
N LYS A 44 -30.61 -4.90 39.77
CA LYS A 44 -30.27 -3.64 40.49
C LYS A 44 -30.01 -2.53 39.51
N THR A 45 -30.87 -1.51 39.50
CA THR A 45 -30.69 -0.32 38.70
C THR A 45 -30.41 0.88 39.60
N HIS A 46 -29.53 1.78 39.14
CA HIS A 46 -29.27 3.03 39.84
C HIS A 46 -29.74 4.17 38.97
N CYS A 47 -30.44 5.12 39.54
CA CYS A 47 -30.83 6.33 38.84
C CYS A 47 -29.59 7.14 38.47
N PRO A 48 -29.36 7.49 37.19
CA PRO A 48 -28.18 8.26 36.78
C PRO A 48 -28.22 9.71 37.28
N SER A 49 -29.37 10.21 37.78
CA SER A 49 -29.54 11.56 38.28
C SER A 49 -29.30 11.69 39.78
N CYS A 50 -29.81 10.75 40.60
CA CYS A 50 -29.71 10.85 42.04
C CYS A 50 -29.13 9.59 42.74
N SER A 51 -28.62 8.66 41.94
CA SER A 51 -28.01 7.40 42.41
C SER A 51 -28.93 6.47 43.26
N SER A 52 -30.21 6.80 43.41
CA SER A 52 -31.17 5.99 44.15
C SER A 52 -31.39 4.62 43.47
N GLN A 53 -31.52 3.56 44.26
CA GLN A 53 -31.85 2.21 43.78
C GLN A 53 -33.37 1.97 43.64
N ASP A 54 -34.20 2.89 44.21
CA ASP A 54 -35.65 2.77 44.11
C ASP A 54 -36.14 3.19 42.73
N THR A 55 -36.17 2.21 41.83
CA THR A 55 -36.59 2.38 40.44
C THR A 55 -37.62 1.35 40.05
N LYS A 56 -38.62 1.73 39.25
CA LYS A 56 -39.66 0.83 38.72
C LYS A 56 -39.63 0.75 37.22
N SER A 57 -39.69 -0.43 36.63
CA SER A 57 -39.83 -0.62 35.18
C SER A 57 -41.18 -0.08 34.70
N ARG A 58 -41.18 0.66 33.59
CA ARG A 58 -42.34 1.33 32.98
C ARG A 58 -42.50 0.94 31.51
N GLY A 59 -42.11 -0.26 31.13
CA GLY A 59 -42.20 -0.76 29.78
C GLY A 59 -40.85 -0.92 29.10
N THR A 60 -40.86 -1.03 27.78
CA THR A 60 -39.65 -1.23 26.96
C THR A 60 -39.58 -0.21 25.84
N ARG A 61 -38.36 0.06 25.39
CA ARG A 61 -38.06 0.88 24.23
C ARG A 61 -37.17 0.13 23.23
N ALA A 62 -37.60 0.10 21.97
CA ALA A 62 -36.83 -0.54 20.91
C ALA A 62 -35.81 0.42 20.34
N ILE A 63 -34.67 -0.14 19.92
CA ILE A 63 -33.65 0.53 19.09
C ILE A 63 -33.21 -0.43 17.99
N THR A 64 -33.07 0.08 16.77
CA THR A 64 -32.60 -0.70 15.63
C THR A 64 -31.19 -0.26 15.24
N PHE A 65 -30.30 -1.23 15.00
CA PHE A 65 -28.91 -0.98 14.59
C PHE A 65 -28.37 -2.15 13.75
N LYS A 66 -27.24 -1.93 13.06
CA LYS A 66 -26.52 -2.98 12.35
C LYS A 66 -25.61 -3.77 13.29
N TYR A 67 -25.63 -5.07 13.13
CA TYR A 67 -24.79 -6.03 13.83
C TYR A 67 -24.06 -6.92 12.82
N SER A 68 -22.86 -7.34 13.17
CA SER A 68 -22.07 -8.25 12.37
C SER A 68 -21.26 -9.17 13.28
N CYS A 69 -21.13 -10.42 12.87
CA CYS A 69 -20.26 -11.40 13.50
C CYS A 69 -19.46 -12.16 12.42
N PRO A 70 -18.47 -12.98 12.76
CA PRO A 70 -17.66 -13.72 11.79
C PRO A 70 -18.48 -14.54 10.80
N ASN A 71 -19.56 -15.13 11.26
CA ASN A 71 -20.42 -16.02 10.47
C ASN A 71 -21.43 -15.25 9.59
N GLU A 72 -21.80 -14.03 9.98
CA GLU A 72 -22.80 -13.23 9.25
C GLU A 72 -22.58 -11.73 9.45
N LYS A 73 -22.48 -10.98 8.34
CA LYS A 73 -21.97 -9.61 8.37
C LYS A 73 -23.04 -8.52 8.22
N ASN A 74 -24.24 -8.84 7.76
CA ASN A 74 -25.30 -7.85 7.52
C ASN A 74 -26.59 -8.21 8.25
N ILE A 75 -26.56 -8.12 9.56
CA ILE A 75 -27.71 -8.38 10.41
C ILE A 75 -28.34 -7.05 10.85
N THR A 76 -29.65 -6.96 10.78
CA THR A 76 -30.42 -5.88 11.41
C THR A 76 -30.86 -6.34 12.78
N MET A 77 -30.40 -5.67 13.83
CA MET A 77 -30.80 -6.01 15.21
C MET A 77 -31.80 -4.99 15.73
N LYS A 78 -32.94 -5.47 16.24
CA LYS A 78 -33.95 -4.69 16.95
C LYS A 78 -33.95 -5.11 18.40
N LEU A 79 -33.44 -4.25 19.28
CA LEU A 79 -33.24 -4.51 20.68
C LEU A 79 -34.27 -3.78 21.52
N TYR A 80 -35.04 -4.53 22.30
CA TYR A 80 -35.97 -4.01 23.32
C TYR A 80 -35.27 -3.93 24.67
N ARG A 81 -35.21 -2.71 25.24
CA ARG A 81 -34.56 -2.40 26.52
C ARG A 81 -35.60 -1.84 27.52
N HIS A 82 -35.47 -2.16 28.79
CA HIS A 82 -36.38 -1.65 29.82
C HIS A 82 -36.19 -0.13 30.04
N ILE A 83 -37.33 0.53 30.28
CA ILE A 83 -37.38 1.91 30.77
C ILE A 83 -37.65 1.88 32.25
N TYR A 84 -36.88 2.59 33.02
CA TYR A 84 -37.02 2.72 34.46
C TYR A 84 -37.40 4.14 34.85
N LYS A 85 -38.30 4.27 35.86
CA LYS A 85 -38.62 5.53 36.50
C LYS A 85 -38.07 5.50 37.92
N CYS A 86 -37.31 6.48 38.33
CA CYS A 86 -36.86 6.66 39.68
C CYS A 86 -38.02 7.16 40.55
N ASN A 87 -38.33 6.49 41.68
CA ASN A 87 -39.35 6.94 42.61
C ASN A 87 -38.93 8.14 43.46
N ASN A 88 -37.60 8.33 43.64
CA ASN A 88 -37.07 9.43 44.43
C ASN A 88 -37.06 10.78 43.67
N CYS A 89 -36.54 10.82 42.44
CA CYS A 89 -36.40 12.07 41.69
C CYS A 89 -37.28 12.13 40.41
N ASN A 90 -38.13 11.15 40.19
CA ASN A 90 -38.97 11.03 39.00
C ASN A 90 -38.24 10.96 37.65
N HIS A 91 -36.90 10.84 37.65
CA HIS A 91 -36.11 10.73 36.41
C HIS A 91 -36.37 9.42 35.69
N TYR A 92 -36.50 9.51 34.35
CA TYR A 92 -36.63 8.34 33.47
C TYR A 92 -35.28 8.01 32.83
N HIS A 93 -34.88 6.76 32.88
CA HIS A 93 -33.69 6.28 32.18
C HIS A 93 -33.98 4.93 31.50
N THR A 94 -33.21 4.62 30.48
CA THR A 94 -33.31 3.39 29.70
C THR A 94 -32.13 2.48 30.01
N GLN A 95 -32.35 1.19 30.11
CA GLN A 95 -31.32 0.16 30.28
C GLN A 95 -30.20 0.36 29.24
N ARG A 96 -28.97 0.15 29.67
CA ARG A 96 -27.81 0.33 28.80
C ARG A 96 -27.88 -0.63 27.62
N ASN A 97 -27.50 -0.15 26.44
CA ASN A 97 -27.30 -1.00 25.26
C ASN A 97 -25.89 -1.62 25.31
N PRO A 98 -25.76 -2.97 25.36
CA PRO A 98 -24.44 -3.60 25.40
C PRO A 98 -23.74 -3.62 24.06
N PHE A 99 -24.46 -3.46 22.93
CA PHE A 99 -23.93 -3.65 21.58
C PHE A 99 -23.41 -2.36 20.92
N ILE A 100 -24.02 -1.22 21.26
CA ILE A 100 -23.69 0.06 20.62
C ILE A 100 -23.31 1.12 21.63
N LEU A 101 -22.45 2.03 21.22
CA LEU A 101 -22.19 3.26 21.97
C LEU A 101 -23.34 4.25 21.79
N GLU A 102 -23.55 5.11 22.78
CA GLU A 102 -24.58 6.15 22.72
C GLU A 102 -24.45 7.00 21.44
N GLY A 103 -25.60 7.23 20.78
CA GLY A 103 -25.66 7.99 19.52
C GLY A 103 -25.14 7.24 18.28
N ARG A 104 -24.80 5.96 18.38
CA ARG A 104 -24.40 5.12 17.25
C ARG A 104 -25.54 4.28 16.68
N ARG A 105 -25.40 3.85 15.41
CA ARG A 105 -26.35 2.99 14.70
C ARG A 105 -25.75 1.65 14.26
N ASN A 106 -24.50 1.41 14.58
CA ASN A 106 -23.82 0.14 14.29
C ASN A 106 -23.20 -0.39 15.58
N SER A 107 -23.13 -1.71 15.70
CA SER A 107 -22.48 -2.35 16.83
C SER A 107 -20.96 -2.06 16.81
N ILE A 108 -20.34 -2.14 18.00
CA ILE A 108 -18.88 -2.04 18.14
C ILE A 108 -18.21 -3.14 17.30
N GLN A 109 -18.79 -4.35 17.33
CA GLN A 109 -18.30 -5.49 16.57
C GLN A 109 -18.32 -5.23 15.06
N THR A 110 -19.41 -4.64 14.53
CA THR A 110 -19.52 -4.27 13.13
C THR A 110 -18.41 -3.27 12.73
N ASP A 111 -18.18 -2.26 13.56
CA ASP A 111 -17.15 -1.25 13.31
C ASP A 111 -15.74 -1.87 13.28
N LEU A 112 -15.44 -2.78 14.19
CA LEU A 112 -14.15 -3.48 14.23
C LEU A 112 -13.96 -4.37 13.00
N MET A 113 -14.98 -5.11 12.59
CA MET A 113 -14.93 -5.96 11.40
C MET A 113 -14.80 -5.16 10.12
N ILE A 114 -15.42 -4.00 10.00
CA ILE A 114 -15.23 -3.06 8.89
C ILE A 114 -13.76 -2.59 8.83
N LEU A 115 -13.19 -2.23 9.97
CA LEU A 115 -11.79 -1.81 10.04
C LEU A 115 -10.84 -2.95 9.66
N GLU A 116 -11.10 -4.17 10.12
CA GLU A 116 -10.30 -5.33 9.74
C GLU A 116 -10.41 -5.65 8.24
N ALA A 117 -11.62 -5.59 7.68
CA ALA A 117 -11.83 -5.74 6.24
C ALA A 117 -11.08 -4.71 5.39
N LEU A 118 -10.80 -3.52 5.95
CA LEU A 118 -10.01 -2.49 5.31
C LEU A 118 -8.50 -2.80 5.26
N LYS A 119 -7.97 -3.82 5.91
CA LYS A 119 -6.59 -4.28 5.75
C LYS A 119 -6.37 -5.01 4.43
N ASP A 120 -7.41 -5.51 3.80
CA ASP A 120 -7.30 -6.09 2.46
C ASP A 120 -7.11 -5.01 1.40
N LYS A 121 -5.96 -5.07 0.72
CA LYS A 121 -5.56 -4.11 -0.31
C LYS A 121 -6.44 -4.13 -1.57
N ALA A 122 -7.22 -5.19 -1.81
CA ALA A 122 -8.08 -5.33 -2.99
C ALA A 122 -9.51 -4.82 -2.74
N ARG A 123 -9.88 -4.50 -1.49
CA ARG A 123 -11.25 -4.12 -1.12
C ARG A 123 -11.47 -2.60 -1.15
N THR A 124 -12.58 -2.19 -1.79
CA THR A 124 -13.02 -0.80 -1.83
C THR A 124 -13.92 -0.45 -0.64
N TYR A 125 -14.05 0.83 -0.32
CA TYR A 125 -15.05 1.28 0.68
C TYR A 125 -16.47 0.85 0.31
N SER A 126 -16.82 0.86 -0.99
CA SER A 126 -18.13 0.45 -1.48
C SER A 126 -18.37 -1.05 -1.36
N SER A 127 -17.37 -1.90 -1.65
CA SER A 127 -17.51 -3.36 -1.50
C SER A 127 -17.70 -3.76 -0.04
N ILE A 128 -16.94 -3.12 0.87
CA ILE A 128 -17.08 -3.35 2.32
C ILE A 128 -18.44 -2.83 2.80
N ALA A 129 -18.86 -1.64 2.36
CA ALA A 129 -20.16 -1.08 2.72
C ALA A 129 -21.32 -2.02 2.35
N LYS A 130 -21.27 -2.59 1.13
CA LYS A 130 -22.28 -3.55 0.67
C LYS A 130 -22.31 -4.82 1.55
N GLU A 131 -21.14 -5.35 1.89
CA GLU A 131 -21.04 -6.56 2.71
C GLU A 131 -21.60 -6.38 4.12
N PHE A 132 -21.36 -5.20 4.74
CA PHE A 132 -21.81 -4.91 6.11
C PHE A 132 -23.17 -4.19 6.19
N GLY A 133 -23.83 -3.94 5.06
CA GLY A 133 -25.13 -3.26 5.02
C GLY A 133 -25.08 -1.81 5.51
N VAL A 134 -23.96 -1.11 5.30
CA VAL A 134 -23.74 0.28 5.68
C VAL A 134 -23.46 1.16 4.45
N SER A 135 -23.44 2.47 4.62
CA SER A 135 -23.07 3.36 3.50
C SER A 135 -21.55 3.44 3.29
N PRO A 136 -21.04 3.61 2.06
CA PRO A 136 -19.63 3.86 1.79
C PRO A 136 -19.09 5.08 2.55
N THR A 137 -19.91 6.12 2.71
CA THR A 137 -19.58 7.32 3.48
C THR A 137 -19.35 6.98 4.96
N TYR A 138 -20.12 6.05 5.51
CA TYR A 138 -19.92 5.58 6.87
C TYR A 138 -18.58 4.86 7.03
N VAL A 139 -18.23 3.96 6.11
CA VAL A 139 -16.94 3.24 6.13
C VAL A 139 -15.77 4.22 6.07
N MET A 140 -15.84 5.24 5.20
CA MET A 140 -14.82 6.30 5.13
C MET A 140 -14.74 7.12 6.43
N TYR A 141 -15.89 7.50 6.98
CA TYR A 141 -15.96 8.24 8.25
C TYR A 141 -15.36 7.44 9.40
N LEU A 142 -15.70 6.14 9.49
CA LEU A 142 -15.16 5.25 10.51
C LEU A 142 -13.65 5.12 10.39
N PHE A 143 -13.15 4.94 9.17
CA PHE A 143 -11.73 4.87 8.89
C PHE A 143 -11.00 6.15 9.33
N ASP A 144 -11.44 7.32 8.88
CA ASP A 144 -10.84 8.61 9.25
C ASP A 144 -10.86 8.88 10.76
N LYS A 145 -11.85 8.33 11.47
CA LYS A 145 -12.00 8.50 12.92
C LYS A 145 -11.14 7.56 13.74
N LYS A 146 -10.84 6.37 13.21
CA LYS A 146 -10.24 5.27 13.97
C LYS A 146 -8.83 4.92 13.51
N VAL A 147 -8.45 5.34 12.30
CA VAL A 147 -7.15 5.04 11.72
C VAL A 147 -6.37 6.34 11.56
N ASP A 148 -5.39 6.53 12.44
CA ASP A 148 -4.38 7.59 12.36
C ASP A 148 -3.02 6.92 12.52
N VAL A 149 -2.38 6.60 11.39
CA VAL A 149 -1.13 5.85 11.38
C VAL A 149 0.04 6.82 11.46
N LYS A 150 0.71 6.83 12.60
CA LYS A 150 1.95 7.60 12.75
C LYS A 150 3.07 7.00 11.90
N ARG A 151 4.03 7.84 11.49
CA ARG A 151 5.24 7.35 10.84
C ARG A 151 5.96 6.35 11.77
N ARG A 152 6.67 5.41 11.19
CA ARG A 152 7.58 4.53 11.94
C ARG A 152 8.93 5.21 12.14
N THR A 153 9.69 4.72 13.10
CA THR A 153 11.08 5.14 13.29
C THR A 153 11.94 4.75 12.09
N LEU A 154 12.94 5.58 11.78
CA LEU A 154 13.87 5.29 10.69
C LEU A 154 14.66 4.02 10.98
N PRO A 155 14.79 3.11 9.99
CA PRO A 155 15.55 1.88 10.11
C PRO A 155 17.06 2.11 9.85
N THR A 156 17.88 1.14 10.21
CA THR A 156 19.33 1.16 9.89
C THR A 156 19.59 1.14 8.37
N VAL A 157 18.75 0.44 7.61
CA VAL A 157 18.76 0.46 6.14
C VAL A 157 17.44 1.03 5.66
N LEU A 158 17.48 2.22 5.09
CA LEU A 158 16.33 2.92 4.54
C LEU A 158 16.31 2.80 3.02
N ALA A 159 15.15 2.48 2.44
CA ALA A 159 14.91 2.56 1.01
C ALA A 159 13.99 3.75 0.70
N ILE A 160 14.32 4.52 -0.33
CA ILE A 160 13.53 5.65 -0.80
C ILE A 160 13.24 5.44 -2.28
N ASP A 161 11.97 5.53 -2.65
CA ASP A 161 11.51 5.43 -4.03
C ASP A 161 10.26 6.28 -4.24
N GLU A 162 9.77 6.35 -5.48
CA GLU A 162 8.61 7.16 -5.82
C GLU A 162 7.49 6.35 -6.47
N VAL A 163 6.25 6.76 -6.18
CA VAL A 163 5.06 6.24 -6.82
C VAL A 163 4.31 7.35 -7.53
N TYR A 164 4.01 7.13 -8.82
CA TYR A 164 3.21 8.08 -9.60
C TYR A 164 1.78 8.17 -9.05
N SER A 165 1.35 9.38 -8.69
CA SER A 165 0.11 9.65 -7.97
C SER A 165 -0.62 10.92 -8.48
N ARG A 166 -0.71 11.07 -9.79
CA ARG A 166 -1.17 12.29 -10.51
C ARG A 166 -2.36 13.04 -9.89
N ARG A 167 -3.25 12.34 -9.18
CA ARG A 167 -4.50 12.94 -8.67
C ARG A 167 -4.43 13.34 -7.20
N LEU A 168 -3.41 12.91 -6.48
CA LEU A 168 -3.30 13.09 -5.03
C LEU A 168 -2.35 14.20 -4.60
N THR A 169 -1.29 14.41 -5.38
CA THR A 169 -0.20 15.28 -4.98
C THR A 169 0.04 16.37 -5.99
N LYS A 170 0.54 17.51 -5.53
CA LYS A 170 0.94 18.62 -6.40
C LYS A 170 2.08 18.23 -7.33
N THR A 171 2.92 17.30 -6.93
CA THR A 171 4.14 16.89 -7.65
C THR A 171 3.94 15.72 -8.62
N LYS A 172 2.74 15.15 -8.72
CA LYS A 172 2.42 13.91 -9.46
C LYS A 172 3.10 12.65 -8.92
N TYR A 173 3.95 12.75 -7.88
CA TYR A 173 4.66 11.63 -7.27
C TYR A 173 4.62 11.72 -5.76
N CYS A 174 4.34 10.60 -5.10
CA CYS A 174 4.57 10.41 -3.68
C CYS A 174 5.98 9.86 -3.47
N CYS A 175 6.66 10.29 -2.42
CA CYS A 175 7.90 9.67 -1.98
C CYS A 175 7.58 8.61 -0.91
N VAL A 176 8.10 7.41 -1.08
CA VAL A 176 7.86 6.28 -0.17
C VAL A 176 9.15 5.97 0.57
N LEU A 177 9.07 5.99 1.89
CA LEU A 177 10.14 5.57 2.80
C LEU A 177 9.83 4.14 3.27
N TYR A 178 10.78 3.22 3.12
CA TYR A 178 10.56 1.80 3.35
C TYR A 178 11.75 1.15 4.07
N ASP A 179 11.45 0.25 4.98
CA ASP A 179 12.43 -0.66 5.59
C ASP A 179 12.48 -1.97 4.79
N PRO A 180 13.54 -2.21 4.00
CA PRO A 180 13.64 -3.42 3.19
C PRO A 180 13.93 -4.69 4.02
N ARG A 181 14.34 -4.53 5.29
CA ARG A 181 14.64 -5.63 6.20
C ARG A 181 13.41 -6.11 6.95
N ALA A 182 12.73 -5.17 7.60
CA ALA A 182 11.46 -5.46 8.29
C ALA A 182 10.29 -5.60 7.30
N ARG A 183 10.45 -5.20 6.03
CA ARG A 183 9.40 -5.16 5.00
C ARG A 183 8.22 -4.28 5.43
N LYS A 184 8.52 -3.10 5.99
CA LYS A 184 7.53 -2.16 6.50
C LYS A 184 7.66 -0.80 5.83
N ILE A 185 6.52 -0.18 5.53
CA ILE A 185 6.50 1.21 5.09
C ILE A 185 6.75 2.09 6.31
N ILE A 186 7.75 2.95 6.22
CA ILE A 186 8.07 3.93 7.26
C ILE A 186 7.14 5.12 7.16
N ASP A 187 7.00 5.65 5.95
CA ASP A 187 6.05 6.71 5.63
C ASP A 187 5.82 6.83 4.12
N VAL A 188 4.75 7.55 3.76
CA VAL A 188 4.47 7.96 2.39
C VAL A 188 4.32 9.48 2.40
N LEU A 189 5.11 10.20 1.61
CA LEU A 189 5.13 11.65 1.58
C LEU A 189 4.41 12.17 0.33
N ASP A 190 3.72 13.30 0.46
CA ASP A 190 2.95 13.90 -0.63
C ASP A 190 3.80 14.58 -1.70
N SER A 191 5.12 14.64 -1.50
CA SER A 191 6.03 15.34 -2.37
C SER A 191 7.41 14.69 -2.39
N ARG A 192 8.09 14.78 -3.54
CA ARG A 192 9.51 14.45 -3.71
C ARG A 192 10.41 15.67 -3.86
N TRP A 193 9.87 16.89 -3.68
CA TRP A 193 10.65 18.11 -3.80
C TRP A 193 11.63 18.25 -2.64
N LYS A 194 12.81 18.79 -2.96
CA LYS A 194 13.92 18.94 -2.01
C LYS A 194 13.50 19.62 -0.72
N ILE A 195 12.78 20.72 -0.80
CA ILE A 195 12.34 21.48 0.37
C ILE A 195 11.42 20.66 1.29
N ASN A 196 10.45 19.93 0.70
CA ASN A 196 9.50 19.11 1.48
C ASN A 196 10.20 17.93 2.18
N LEU A 197 11.19 17.34 1.52
CA LEU A 197 11.98 16.25 2.11
C LEU A 197 12.88 16.78 3.24
N ILE A 198 13.51 17.94 3.07
CA ILE A 198 14.29 18.57 4.13
C ILE A 198 13.39 18.88 5.33
N ASP A 199 12.24 19.49 5.11
CA ASP A 199 11.26 19.80 6.18
C ASP A 199 10.78 18.53 6.92
N TYR A 200 10.62 17.44 6.19
CA TYR A 200 10.25 16.15 6.78
C TYR A 200 11.36 15.63 7.69
N PHE A 201 12.61 15.57 7.21
CA PHE A 201 13.74 15.08 7.99
C PHE A 201 14.12 16.02 9.13
N ALA A 202 13.88 17.32 9.01
CA ALA A 202 14.11 18.29 10.08
C ALA A 202 13.25 18.04 11.34
N ARG A 203 12.10 17.39 11.18
CA ARG A 203 11.22 17.02 12.30
C ARG A 203 11.63 15.72 13.00
N ILE A 204 12.67 15.05 12.52
CA ILE A 204 13.17 13.79 13.06
C ILE A 204 14.36 14.11 13.96
N THR A 205 14.42 13.48 15.14
CA THR A 205 15.49 13.70 16.10
C THR A 205 16.85 13.23 15.57
N GLU A 206 17.92 13.90 15.93
CA GLU A 206 19.28 13.51 15.51
C GLU A 206 19.61 12.07 15.94
N LYS A 207 19.27 11.70 17.17
CA LYS A 207 19.45 10.33 17.69
C LYS A 207 18.78 9.24 16.82
N GLU A 208 17.69 9.58 16.14
CA GLU A 208 17.01 8.66 15.21
C GLU A 208 17.72 8.64 13.85
N LYS A 209 18.17 9.80 13.35
CA LYS A 209 18.90 9.92 12.09
C LYS A 209 20.26 9.21 12.13
N GLU A 210 20.98 9.28 13.24
CA GLU A 210 22.27 8.60 13.46
C GLU A 210 22.20 7.09 13.34
N LYS A 211 21.02 6.48 13.52
CA LYS A 211 20.81 5.05 13.36
C LYS A 211 20.78 4.59 11.91
N VAL A 212 20.59 5.52 10.97
CA VAL A 212 20.53 5.21 9.54
C VAL A 212 21.96 5.09 9.01
N LEU A 213 22.37 3.86 8.71
CA LEU A 213 23.71 3.59 8.17
C LEU A 213 23.74 3.54 6.64
N TYR A 214 22.66 3.08 6.02
CA TYR A 214 22.56 2.95 4.56
C TYR A 214 21.23 3.48 4.06
N VAL A 215 21.27 4.22 2.95
CA VAL A 215 20.07 4.66 2.24
C VAL A 215 20.16 4.24 0.79
N SER A 216 19.24 3.37 0.36
CA SER A 216 19.12 2.94 -1.03
C SER A 216 18.13 3.84 -1.79
N ILE A 217 18.57 4.37 -2.93
CA ILE A 217 17.80 5.30 -3.78
C ILE A 217 17.89 4.89 -5.25
N ASP A 218 16.99 5.44 -6.06
CA ASP A 218 17.20 5.54 -7.50
C ASP A 218 18.25 6.62 -7.86
N MET A 219 18.55 6.78 -9.14
CA MET A 219 19.52 7.79 -9.61
C MET A 219 18.88 9.17 -9.74
N TYR A 220 18.11 9.60 -8.74
CA TYR A 220 17.53 10.95 -8.68
C TYR A 220 18.38 11.87 -7.80
N LYS A 221 19.00 12.87 -8.40
CA LYS A 221 19.95 13.77 -7.73
C LYS A 221 19.40 14.41 -6.46
N THR A 222 18.12 14.78 -6.47
CA THR A 222 17.47 15.38 -5.29
C THR A 222 17.54 14.48 -4.06
N TYR A 223 17.33 13.18 -4.21
CA TYR A 223 17.42 12.25 -3.08
C TYR A 223 18.86 12.20 -2.53
N ARG A 224 19.86 12.08 -3.40
CA ARG A 224 21.27 12.12 -3.01
C ARG A 224 21.60 13.38 -2.20
N ASP A 225 21.20 14.56 -2.69
CA ASP A 225 21.49 15.83 -2.05
C ASP A 225 20.78 15.95 -0.68
N VAL A 226 19.53 15.54 -0.60
CA VAL A 226 18.75 15.55 0.67
C VAL A 226 19.36 14.60 1.69
N ILE A 227 19.73 13.39 1.30
CA ILE A 227 20.29 12.40 2.22
C ILE A 227 21.62 12.90 2.77
N ARG A 228 22.54 13.40 1.90
CA ARG A 228 23.81 13.96 2.34
C ARG A 228 23.65 15.14 3.31
N LEU A 229 22.60 15.92 3.16
CA LEU A 229 22.29 17.05 4.05
C LEU A 229 21.63 16.61 5.36
N CYS A 230 20.64 15.72 5.29
CA CYS A 230 19.76 15.39 6.42
C CYS A 230 20.20 14.15 7.20
N LEU A 231 20.95 13.23 6.58
CA LEU A 231 21.44 11.97 7.14
C LEU A 231 22.95 11.83 6.89
N PRO A 232 23.79 12.72 7.45
CA PRO A 232 25.20 12.83 7.08
C PRO A 232 26.03 11.58 7.37
N TYR A 233 25.59 10.74 8.30
CA TYR A 233 26.24 9.48 8.64
C TYR A 233 25.82 8.31 7.74
N ALA A 234 24.80 8.50 6.90
CA ALA A 234 24.29 7.43 6.07
C ALA A 234 25.08 7.29 4.76
N CYS A 235 25.46 6.08 4.44
CA CYS A 235 26.06 5.72 3.17
C CYS A 235 24.95 5.65 2.09
N VAL A 236 25.04 6.50 1.07
CA VAL A 236 24.09 6.51 -0.05
C VAL A 236 24.43 5.39 -1.01
N CYS A 237 23.47 4.56 -1.36
CA CYS A 237 23.59 3.42 -2.27
C CYS A 237 22.61 3.60 -3.45
N VAL A 238 23.06 3.35 -4.67
CA VAL A 238 22.16 3.29 -5.84
C VAL A 238 21.59 1.86 -5.96
N ASP A 239 20.30 1.76 -6.19
CA ASP A 239 19.68 0.46 -6.47
C ASP A 239 20.12 -0.06 -7.86
N SER A 240 20.76 -1.22 -7.86
CA SER A 240 21.30 -1.86 -9.08
C SER A 240 20.23 -2.11 -10.16
N PHE A 241 18.97 -2.31 -9.76
CA PHE A 241 17.86 -2.48 -10.69
C PHE A 241 17.71 -1.26 -11.62
N HIS A 242 17.85 -0.05 -11.08
CA HIS A 242 17.73 1.19 -11.87
C HIS A 242 18.89 1.38 -12.85
N VAL A 243 20.11 0.95 -12.48
CA VAL A 243 21.26 0.97 -13.39
C VAL A 243 21.08 -0.02 -14.53
N ILE A 244 20.68 -1.28 -14.22
CA ILE A 244 20.40 -2.30 -15.24
C ILE A 244 19.25 -1.86 -16.16
N LYS A 245 18.23 -1.22 -15.61
CA LYS A 245 17.12 -0.66 -16.41
C LYS A 245 17.61 0.41 -17.38
N ALA A 246 18.49 1.32 -16.95
CA ALA A 246 19.11 2.32 -17.80
C ALA A 246 19.97 1.67 -18.90
N LEU A 247 20.79 0.68 -18.56
CA LEU A 247 21.58 -0.09 -19.52
C LEU A 247 20.70 -0.72 -20.59
N ASN A 248 19.66 -1.42 -20.19
CA ASN A 248 18.71 -2.04 -21.11
C ASN A 248 18.01 -1.02 -22.02
N PHE A 249 17.71 0.18 -21.50
CA PHE A 249 17.13 1.26 -22.29
C PHE A 249 18.07 1.72 -23.41
N TYR A 250 19.35 1.93 -23.13
CA TYR A 250 20.33 2.34 -24.12
C TYR A 250 20.64 1.23 -25.12
N PHE A 251 20.79 -0.01 -24.65
CA PHE A 251 20.94 -1.18 -25.53
C PHE A 251 19.75 -1.32 -26.47
N GLN A 252 18.53 -1.10 -25.98
CA GLN A 252 17.33 -1.16 -26.82
C GLN A 252 17.35 -0.09 -27.93
N LYS A 253 17.89 1.11 -27.68
CA LYS A 253 18.06 2.14 -28.71
C LYS A 253 19.02 1.66 -29.81
N ILE A 254 20.15 1.07 -29.45
CA ILE A 254 21.12 0.49 -30.39
C ILE A 254 20.44 -0.59 -31.24
N ARG A 255 19.77 -1.54 -30.62
CA ARG A 255 19.03 -2.59 -31.32
C ARG A 255 18.02 -2.02 -32.33
N ILE A 256 17.25 -1.00 -31.92
CA ILE A 256 16.24 -0.37 -32.79
C ILE A 256 16.92 0.35 -33.97
N ARG A 257 17.99 1.09 -33.74
CA ARG A 257 18.73 1.75 -34.79
C ARG A 257 19.27 0.73 -35.81
N ILE A 258 19.89 -0.34 -35.34
CA ILE A 258 20.42 -1.40 -36.21
C ILE A 258 19.27 -2.11 -36.95
N MET A 259 18.16 -2.42 -36.27
CA MET A 259 16.99 -2.97 -36.93
C MET A 259 16.49 -2.13 -38.09
N HIS A 260 16.49 -0.79 -37.96
CA HIS A 260 16.07 0.10 -39.04
C HIS A 260 17.05 0.15 -40.21
N LYS A 261 18.36 -0.18 -40.05
CA LYS A 261 19.28 -0.38 -41.18
C LYS A 261 18.75 -1.44 -42.17
N PHE A 262 18.01 -2.44 -41.66
CA PHE A 262 17.48 -3.55 -42.46
C PHE A 262 16.00 -3.36 -42.84
N GLU A 263 15.40 -2.21 -42.57
CA GLU A 263 13.96 -2.00 -42.83
C GLU A 263 13.63 -2.01 -44.33
N LYS A 264 14.50 -1.49 -45.19
CA LYS A 264 14.34 -1.53 -46.63
C LYS A 264 14.30 -2.97 -47.19
N TYR A 265 14.93 -3.93 -46.52
CA TYR A 265 15.00 -5.34 -46.92
C TYR A 265 13.88 -6.19 -46.32
N LYS A 266 12.94 -5.63 -45.57
CA LYS A 266 11.86 -6.39 -44.90
C LYS A 266 10.95 -7.14 -45.89
N TYR A 267 10.87 -6.71 -47.16
CA TYR A 267 10.12 -7.32 -48.24
C TYR A 267 10.91 -8.34 -49.02
N GLU A 268 12.24 -8.31 -49.01
CA GLU A 268 13.15 -9.20 -49.74
C GLU A 268 13.53 -10.46 -48.94
N ARG A 269 12.65 -10.96 -48.10
CA ARG A 269 12.89 -12.12 -47.21
C ARG A 269 14.02 -11.94 -46.19
N SER A 270 14.51 -10.71 -45.94
CA SER A 270 15.53 -10.43 -44.92
C SER A 270 14.95 -10.75 -43.52
N ASN A 271 15.46 -11.83 -42.91
CA ASN A 271 15.04 -12.23 -41.58
C ASN A 271 15.53 -11.31 -40.47
N PHE A 272 16.55 -10.47 -40.74
CA PHE A 272 17.24 -9.64 -39.77
C PHE A 272 16.32 -8.61 -39.13
N TYR A 273 15.57 -7.84 -39.93
CA TYR A 273 14.57 -6.90 -39.41
C TYR A 273 13.56 -7.57 -38.47
N TRP A 274 13.01 -8.72 -38.94
CA TRP A 274 11.97 -9.42 -38.20
C TRP A 274 12.48 -10.09 -36.92
N LEU A 275 13.69 -10.63 -36.92
CA LEU A 275 14.32 -11.23 -35.75
C LEU A 275 14.57 -10.17 -34.68
N LEU A 276 15.20 -9.05 -35.04
CA LEU A 276 15.42 -7.95 -34.11
C LEU A 276 14.12 -7.33 -33.61
N LYS A 277 13.05 -7.32 -34.42
CA LYS A 277 11.73 -6.82 -34.03
C LYS A 277 10.98 -7.77 -33.10
N LYS A 278 11.05 -9.08 -33.37
CA LYS A 278 10.22 -10.09 -32.68
C LYS A 278 10.82 -10.56 -31.36
N TYR A 279 12.13 -10.62 -31.22
CA TYR A 279 12.83 -11.24 -30.10
C TYR A 279 13.64 -10.27 -29.20
N PRO A 280 13.24 -9.01 -29.01
CA PRO A 280 13.97 -8.10 -28.12
C PRO A 280 14.05 -8.61 -26.68
N LYS A 281 13.04 -9.38 -26.24
CA LYS A 281 12.99 -9.93 -24.88
C LYS A 281 14.17 -10.85 -24.57
N PHE A 282 14.67 -11.60 -25.56
CA PHE A 282 15.80 -12.50 -25.34
C PHE A 282 17.12 -11.73 -25.25
N LEU A 283 17.30 -10.68 -26.08
CA LEU A 283 18.46 -9.82 -26.03
C LEU A 283 18.53 -8.95 -24.76
N LEU A 284 17.37 -8.66 -24.13
CA LEU A 284 17.27 -7.86 -22.90
C LEU A 284 17.30 -8.74 -21.65
N ALA A 285 16.95 -10.00 -21.74
CA ALA A 285 16.93 -10.92 -20.61
C ALA A 285 18.34 -11.18 -20.07
N ASP A 286 18.41 -11.62 -18.85
CA ASP A 286 19.59 -12.24 -18.29
C ASP A 286 19.81 -13.60 -18.94
N LYS A 287 20.98 -13.82 -19.53
CA LYS A 287 21.31 -15.06 -20.26
C LYS A 287 21.17 -16.29 -19.35
N SER A 288 21.53 -16.17 -18.09
CA SER A 288 21.43 -17.25 -17.09
C SER A 288 19.99 -17.66 -16.73
N ASN A 289 19.04 -16.77 -16.96
CA ASN A 289 17.62 -16.97 -16.61
C ASN A 289 16.71 -17.25 -17.81
N LEU A 290 17.29 -17.51 -18.99
CA LEU A 290 16.50 -17.87 -20.16
C LEU A 290 15.88 -19.26 -19.98
N PRO A 291 14.55 -19.38 -19.99
CA PRO A 291 13.91 -20.68 -19.83
C PRO A 291 14.24 -21.58 -21.03
N TYR A 292 14.54 -22.84 -20.76
CA TYR A 292 14.77 -23.86 -21.77
C TYR A 292 13.58 -23.94 -22.76
N GLY A 293 13.86 -24.19 -24.01
CA GLY A 293 12.85 -24.46 -25.04
C GLY A 293 13.23 -24.01 -26.45
N TYR A 294 12.63 -24.67 -27.41
CA TYR A 294 12.77 -24.39 -28.84
C TYR A 294 11.59 -23.57 -29.32
N ILE A 295 11.85 -22.66 -30.25
CA ILE A 295 10.84 -21.79 -30.85
C ILE A 295 10.90 -21.94 -32.35
N LYS A 296 9.75 -22.17 -32.98
CA LYS A 296 9.64 -22.16 -34.44
C LYS A 296 9.73 -20.72 -34.94
N VAL A 297 10.81 -20.37 -35.61
CA VAL A 297 11.02 -19.06 -36.23
C VAL A 297 10.17 -18.98 -37.50
N SER A 298 9.11 -18.16 -37.44
CA SER A 298 7.95 -18.23 -38.35
C SER A 298 8.22 -18.00 -39.83
N LYS A 299 9.36 -17.42 -40.20
CA LYS A 299 9.64 -17.15 -41.64
C LYS A 299 10.53 -18.19 -42.34
N ASN A 300 11.30 -18.97 -41.59
CA ASN A 300 12.22 -19.97 -42.15
C ASN A 300 11.80 -21.40 -41.84
N GLY A 301 10.73 -21.60 -41.04
CA GLY A 301 10.36 -22.92 -40.57
C GLY A 301 11.36 -23.59 -39.62
N MET A 302 12.49 -22.92 -39.35
CA MET A 302 13.56 -23.43 -38.48
C MET A 302 13.12 -23.39 -37.02
N THR A 303 13.42 -24.46 -36.31
CA THR A 303 13.25 -24.53 -34.87
C THR A 303 14.57 -24.22 -34.21
N MET A 304 14.63 -23.17 -33.42
CA MET A 304 15.86 -22.68 -32.78
C MET A 304 15.68 -22.55 -31.26
N SER A 305 16.73 -22.82 -30.50
CA SER A 305 16.77 -22.48 -29.09
C SER A 305 16.87 -20.96 -28.92
N LYS A 306 16.59 -20.47 -27.71
CA LYS A 306 16.68 -19.02 -27.42
C LYS A 306 18.11 -18.51 -27.56
N ASP A 307 19.11 -19.31 -27.16
CA ASP A 307 20.52 -18.98 -27.33
C ASP A 307 20.90 -18.88 -28.81
N GLN A 308 20.46 -19.84 -29.63
CA GLN A 308 20.67 -19.78 -31.08
C GLN A 308 20.01 -18.54 -31.70
N ILE A 309 18.85 -18.10 -31.21
CA ILE A 309 18.22 -16.86 -31.70
C ILE A 309 19.04 -15.64 -31.30
N ILE A 310 19.59 -15.62 -30.09
CA ILE A 310 20.48 -14.54 -29.63
C ILE A 310 21.73 -14.50 -30.51
N ASP A 311 22.42 -15.62 -30.65
CA ASP A 311 23.65 -15.72 -31.44
C ASP A 311 23.42 -15.30 -32.91
N TYR A 312 22.28 -15.72 -33.48
CA TYR A 312 21.91 -15.30 -34.81
C TYR A 312 21.62 -13.79 -34.90
N CYS A 313 20.94 -13.23 -33.91
CA CYS A 313 20.72 -11.77 -33.83
C CYS A 313 22.05 -10.99 -33.71
N LEU A 314 22.99 -11.52 -32.93
CA LEU A 314 24.30 -10.86 -32.71
C LEU A 314 25.23 -11.00 -33.92
N SER A 315 25.06 -12.01 -34.79
CA SER A 315 25.82 -12.17 -36.03
C SER A 315 25.41 -11.16 -37.10
N ILE A 316 24.27 -10.47 -36.93
CA ILE A 316 23.73 -9.53 -37.92
C ILE A 316 24.61 -8.27 -38.07
N ASP A 317 25.13 -7.74 -36.95
CA ASP A 317 25.85 -6.49 -36.90
C ASP A 317 26.90 -6.52 -35.77
N PRO A 318 28.19 -6.28 -36.08
CA PRO A 318 29.27 -6.30 -35.08
C PRO A 318 29.09 -5.29 -33.95
N GLU A 319 28.47 -4.13 -34.23
CA GLU A 319 28.19 -3.13 -33.20
C GLU A 319 27.11 -3.62 -32.24
N LEU A 320 26.10 -4.36 -32.74
CA LEU A 320 25.11 -4.98 -31.87
C LEU A 320 25.71 -6.04 -30.96
N LYS A 321 26.66 -6.84 -31.49
CA LYS A 321 27.38 -7.85 -30.73
C LYS A 321 28.19 -7.20 -29.62
N LEU A 322 29.00 -6.20 -29.92
CA LEU A 322 29.80 -5.44 -28.94
C LEU A 322 28.89 -4.82 -27.86
N ALA A 323 27.78 -4.21 -28.28
CA ALA A 323 26.84 -3.59 -27.34
C ALA A 323 26.22 -4.64 -26.39
N TYR A 324 25.94 -5.84 -26.88
CA TYR A 324 25.42 -6.95 -26.06
C TYR A 324 26.49 -7.47 -25.10
N GLU A 325 27.73 -7.64 -25.54
CA GLU A 325 28.85 -8.08 -24.71
C GLU A 325 29.11 -7.12 -23.55
N LEU A 326 29.12 -5.82 -23.79
CA LEU A 326 29.22 -4.77 -22.78
C LEU A 326 28.03 -4.81 -21.78
N LYS A 327 26.83 -5.07 -22.28
CA LYS A 327 25.65 -5.22 -21.42
C LYS A 327 25.78 -6.43 -20.49
N GLU A 328 26.26 -7.57 -21.01
CA GLU A 328 26.48 -8.76 -20.19
C GLU A 328 27.66 -8.58 -19.22
N ALA A 329 28.75 -7.91 -19.63
CA ALA A 329 29.85 -7.58 -18.75
C ALA A 329 29.43 -6.74 -17.53
N TYR A 330 28.58 -5.73 -17.74
CA TYR A 330 28.02 -4.96 -16.62
C TYR A 330 27.15 -5.84 -15.71
N ARG A 331 26.35 -6.77 -16.27
CA ARG A 331 25.52 -7.70 -15.47
C ARG A 331 26.40 -8.63 -14.64
N GLU A 332 27.47 -9.18 -15.24
CA GLU A 332 28.43 -10.01 -14.55
C GLU A 332 29.12 -9.25 -13.40
N PHE A 333 29.57 -8.02 -13.65
CA PHE A 333 30.06 -7.12 -12.61
C PHE A 333 29.06 -7.00 -11.47
N ASN A 334 27.80 -6.73 -11.75
CA ASN A 334 26.78 -6.56 -10.72
C ASN A 334 26.52 -7.83 -9.90
N LEU A 335 26.76 -9.03 -10.45
CA LEU A 335 26.59 -10.32 -9.79
C LEU A 335 27.85 -10.73 -9.01
N THR A 336 29.03 -10.51 -9.55
CA THR A 336 30.29 -11.08 -9.05
C THR A 336 31.14 -10.12 -8.23
N ALA A 337 30.95 -8.81 -8.38
CA ALA A 337 31.73 -7.83 -7.62
C ALA A 337 31.30 -7.78 -6.15
N ASP A 338 32.23 -7.38 -5.32
CA ASP A 338 32.06 -7.06 -3.91
C ASP A 338 32.61 -5.66 -3.61
N ILE A 339 32.50 -5.21 -2.37
CA ILE A 339 32.92 -3.85 -1.98
C ILE A 339 34.44 -3.60 -2.18
N HIS A 340 35.26 -4.64 -2.21
CA HIS A 340 36.72 -4.53 -2.29
C HIS A 340 37.21 -4.40 -3.74
N ASN A 341 36.49 -4.99 -4.69
CA ASN A 341 36.86 -5.00 -6.10
C ASN A 341 35.90 -4.19 -7.01
N ALA A 342 34.80 -3.67 -6.45
CA ALA A 342 33.79 -2.98 -7.25
C ALA A 342 34.32 -1.70 -7.91
N GLU A 343 35.25 -0.99 -7.29
CA GLU A 343 35.79 0.25 -7.84
C GLU A 343 36.62 -0.01 -9.09
N GLU A 344 37.60 -0.91 -9.00
CA GLU A 344 38.48 -1.30 -10.11
C GLU A 344 37.68 -1.83 -11.30
N LYS A 345 36.79 -2.81 -11.05
CA LYS A 345 35.96 -3.40 -12.11
C LYS A 345 35.00 -2.40 -12.76
N LEU A 346 34.47 -1.45 -11.97
CA LEU A 346 33.60 -0.42 -12.52
C LEU A 346 34.36 0.58 -13.41
N ASP A 347 35.62 0.93 -13.04
CA ASP A 347 36.48 1.78 -13.86
C ASP A 347 36.85 1.11 -15.18
N GLU A 348 37.20 -0.17 -15.17
CA GLU A 348 37.44 -0.97 -16.37
C GLU A 348 36.20 -0.96 -17.28
N LEU A 349 35.02 -1.22 -16.77
CA LEU A 349 33.78 -1.19 -17.53
C LEU A 349 33.48 0.19 -18.13
N ILE A 350 33.66 1.26 -17.36
CA ILE A 350 33.48 2.62 -17.85
C ILE A 350 34.43 2.90 -19.03
N HIS A 351 35.69 2.44 -18.92
CA HIS A 351 36.66 2.54 -19.98
C HIS A 351 36.24 1.77 -21.23
N GLU A 352 35.78 0.51 -21.09
CA GLU A 352 35.30 -0.29 -22.20
C GLU A 352 34.08 0.33 -22.89
N PHE A 353 33.07 0.80 -22.12
CA PHE A 353 31.91 1.51 -22.66
C PHE A 353 32.32 2.75 -23.44
N ARG A 354 33.30 3.52 -22.93
CA ARG A 354 33.82 4.73 -23.59
C ARG A 354 34.53 4.38 -24.88
N ASN A 355 35.38 3.34 -24.85
CA ASN A 355 36.19 2.92 -26.02
C ASN A 355 35.37 2.23 -27.10
N SER A 356 34.17 1.70 -26.77
CA SER A 356 33.27 1.13 -27.77
C SER A 356 32.84 2.12 -28.85
N ARG A 357 32.91 3.42 -28.56
CA ARG A 357 32.46 4.53 -29.43
C ARG A 357 31.02 4.46 -29.88
N ILE A 358 30.19 3.64 -29.18
CA ILE A 358 28.75 3.52 -29.40
C ILE A 358 28.07 4.75 -28.85
N SER A 359 27.48 5.57 -29.73
CA SER A 359 26.91 6.87 -29.35
C SER A 359 25.82 6.80 -28.29
N GLU A 360 24.98 5.77 -28.33
CA GLU A 360 23.91 5.56 -27.35
C GLU A 360 24.44 5.21 -25.97
N TYR A 361 25.65 4.72 -25.83
CA TYR A 361 26.27 4.44 -24.53
C TYR A 361 26.95 5.66 -23.89
N ILE A 362 27.11 6.79 -24.61
CA ILE A 362 27.69 8.02 -24.04
C ILE A 362 26.93 8.48 -22.79
N PRO A 363 25.60 8.61 -22.79
CA PRO A 363 24.86 8.98 -21.56
C PRO A 363 24.96 7.94 -20.47
N PHE A 364 25.10 6.65 -20.82
CA PHE A 364 25.18 5.56 -19.83
C PHE A 364 26.49 5.59 -19.04
N TRP A 365 27.64 5.59 -19.72
CA TRP A 365 28.92 5.65 -18.99
C TRP A 365 29.11 6.99 -18.26
N SER A 366 28.60 8.12 -18.79
CA SER A 366 28.58 9.39 -18.06
C SER A 366 27.75 9.33 -16.80
N MET A 367 26.61 8.59 -16.83
CA MET A 367 25.81 8.31 -15.65
C MET A 367 26.59 7.44 -14.65
N LEU A 368 27.29 6.39 -15.11
CA LEU A 368 28.11 5.55 -14.23
C LEU A 368 29.18 6.38 -13.51
N LEU A 369 29.86 7.28 -14.20
CA LEU A 369 30.83 8.21 -13.59
C LEU A 369 30.17 9.10 -12.53
N ASN A 370 29.04 9.71 -12.83
CA ASN A 370 28.34 10.60 -11.90
C ASN A 370 27.82 9.91 -10.64
N TRP A 371 27.51 8.62 -10.74
CA TRP A 371 26.98 7.81 -9.65
C TRP A 371 27.97 6.74 -9.16
N LYS A 372 29.26 6.86 -9.54
CA LYS A 372 30.27 5.85 -9.25
C LYS A 372 30.31 5.45 -7.77
N THR A 373 30.44 6.43 -6.89
CA THR A 373 30.51 6.22 -5.44
C THR A 373 29.27 5.49 -4.90
N GLU A 374 28.08 5.93 -5.31
CA GLU A 374 26.83 5.34 -4.81
C GLU A 374 26.55 3.95 -5.41
N ILE A 375 27.06 3.67 -6.62
CA ILE A 375 27.03 2.32 -7.21
C ILE A 375 27.97 1.39 -6.43
N ILE A 376 29.20 1.81 -6.14
CA ILE A 376 30.17 1.04 -5.34
C ILE A 376 29.59 0.78 -3.95
N ASN A 377 29.03 1.80 -3.30
CA ASN A 377 28.39 1.70 -2.01
C ASN A 377 27.27 0.63 -1.97
N SER A 378 26.60 0.36 -3.08
CA SER A 378 25.55 -0.64 -3.14
C SER A 378 26.04 -2.07 -2.91
N PHE A 379 27.36 -2.32 -3.03
CA PHE A 379 27.96 -3.62 -2.73
C PHE A 379 28.19 -3.86 -1.24
N ASN A 380 28.02 -2.84 -0.39
CA ASN A 380 27.98 -3.06 1.06
C ASN A 380 26.92 -4.08 1.44
N ARG A 381 27.22 -4.84 2.48
CA ARG A 381 26.32 -5.85 3.03
C ARG A 381 25.95 -5.49 4.46
N PHE A 382 24.67 -5.57 4.77
CA PHE A 382 24.17 -5.47 6.14
C PHE A 382 23.47 -6.78 6.50
N ASN A 383 23.90 -7.42 7.58
CA ASN A 383 23.47 -8.76 7.98
C ASN A 383 23.58 -9.79 6.82
N GLY A 384 24.71 -9.80 6.12
CA GLY A 384 25.01 -10.72 5.01
C GLY A 384 24.30 -10.43 3.69
N LYS A 385 23.37 -9.48 3.65
CA LYS A 385 22.59 -9.15 2.44
C LYS A 385 23.05 -7.83 1.84
N ARG A 386 23.25 -7.79 0.53
CA ARG A 386 23.54 -6.58 -0.23
C ARG A 386 22.45 -5.53 -0.07
N ILE A 387 22.84 -4.24 -0.09
CA ILE A 387 21.88 -3.13 -0.04
C ILE A 387 21.14 -3.03 -1.38
N SER A 388 19.82 -3.12 -1.35
CA SER A 388 18.97 -3.11 -2.56
C SER A 388 17.53 -2.71 -2.22
N ASN A 389 16.86 -2.12 -3.21
CA ASN A 389 15.42 -1.80 -3.17
C ASN A 389 14.54 -2.93 -3.73
N GLY A 390 15.07 -4.13 -3.94
CA GLY A 390 14.32 -5.23 -4.57
C GLY A 390 12.87 -5.44 -4.08
N PRO A 391 12.59 -5.40 -2.76
CA PRO A 391 11.23 -5.49 -2.25
C PRO A 391 10.32 -4.30 -2.62
N MET A 392 10.90 -3.15 -2.94
CA MET A 392 10.19 -1.88 -3.15
C MET A 392 9.30 -1.91 -4.39
N GLU A 393 9.70 -2.62 -5.45
CA GLU A 393 8.87 -2.75 -6.66
C GLU A 393 7.51 -3.39 -6.38
N ARG A 394 7.49 -4.43 -5.53
CA ARG A 394 6.24 -5.05 -5.08
C ARG A 394 5.40 -4.08 -4.27
N VAL A 395 6.01 -3.37 -3.32
CA VAL A 395 5.35 -2.37 -2.49
C VAL A 395 4.74 -1.26 -3.36
N ASN A 396 5.48 -0.77 -4.34
CA ASN A 396 5.01 0.25 -5.28
C ASN A 396 3.82 -0.25 -6.12
N ARG A 397 3.78 -1.52 -6.52
CA ARG A 397 2.61 -2.13 -7.18
C ARG A 397 1.39 -2.18 -6.25
N ASP A 398 1.59 -2.56 -5.00
CA ASP A 398 0.51 -2.62 -3.99
C ASP A 398 -0.02 -1.20 -3.66
N ILE A 399 0.86 -0.21 -3.54
CA ILE A 399 0.47 1.21 -3.37
C ILE A 399 -0.36 1.68 -4.57
N LYS A 400 0.07 1.39 -5.81
CA LYS A 400 -0.69 1.72 -7.03
C LYS A 400 -2.06 1.04 -7.05
N LEU A 401 -2.17 -0.21 -6.60
CA LEU A 401 -3.45 -0.91 -6.48
C LEU A 401 -4.38 -0.17 -5.53
N ILE A 402 -3.93 0.10 -4.29
CA ILE A 402 -4.72 0.83 -3.27
C ILE A 402 -5.15 2.20 -3.82
N TYR A 403 -4.24 2.89 -4.50
CA TYR A 403 -4.51 4.16 -5.12
C TYR A 403 -5.60 4.09 -6.20
N ASN A 404 -5.51 3.12 -7.09
CA ASN A 404 -6.46 2.93 -8.18
C ASN A 404 -7.86 2.58 -7.69
N ILE A 405 -7.97 1.69 -6.68
CA ILE A 405 -9.28 1.33 -6.09
C ILE A 405 -9.87 2.41 -5.18
N SER A 406 -9.10 3.44 -4.85
CA SER A 406 -9.60 4.60 -4.07
C SER A 406 -10.41 5.58 -4.93
N PHE A 407 -10.62 5.27 -6.22
CA PHE A 407 -11.52 5.94 -7.18
C PHE A 407 -11.56 7.48 -7.05
N GLY A 408 -10.40 8.13 -7.15
CA GLY A 408 -10.31 9.59 -7.23
C GLY A 408 -10.46 10.32 -5.91
N SER A 409 -10.31 9.65 -4.77
CA SER A 409 -10.15 10.35 -3.49
C SER A 409 -9.00 11.36 -3.60
N LYS A 410 -9.31 12.63 -3.28
CA LYS A 410 -8.33 13.72 -3.27
C LYS A 410 -7.72 13.95 -1.88
N ASN A 411 -8.17 13.20 -0.88
CA ASN A 411 -7.66 13.33 0.49
C ASN A 411 -6.40 12.50 0.65
N TYR A 412 -5.25 13.17 0.58
CA TYR A 412 -3.94 12.56 0.73
C TYR A 412 -3.78 11.83 2.07
N GLU A 413 -4.16 12.43 3.20
CA GLU A 413 -4.03 11.84 4.54
C GLU A 413 -4.80 10.52 4.64
N ARG A 414 -6.02 10.46 4.10
CA ARG A 414 -6.80 9.22 4.07
C ARG A 414 -6.10 8.13 3.27
N ILE A 415 -5.52 8.46 2.11
CA ILE A 415 -4.85 7.48 1.26
C ILE A 415 -3.52 7.06 1.88
N ARG A 416 -2.73 7.99 2.44
CA ARG A 416 -1.54 7.69 3.21
C ARG A 416 -1.85 6.71 4.35
N ASN A 417 -2.85 7.05 5.17
CA ASN A 417 -3.30 6.19 6.27
C ASN A 417 -3.77 4.83 5.75
N ARG A 418 -4.48 4.79 4.61
CA ARG A 418 -4.93 3.53 4.00
C ARG A 418 -3.74 2.66 3.56
N ILE A 419 -2.73 3.24 2.90
CA ILE A 419 -1.51 2.54 2.49
C ILE A 419 -0.79 2.00 3.71
N MET A 420 -0.52 2.87 4.70
CA MET A 420 0.20 2.50 5.93
C MET A 420 -0.55 1.43 6.73
N TYR A 421 -1.86 1.54 6.85
CA TYR A 421 -2.72 0.61 7.56
C TYR A 421 -2.80 -0.76 6.89
N THR A 422 -2.90 -0.77 5.56
CA THR A 422 -3.07 -2.01 4.78
C THR A 422 -1.76 -2.77 4.61
N LEU A 423 -0.66 -2.06 4.33
CA LEU A 423 0.62 -2.70 3.99
C LEU A 423 1.54 -2.93 5.20
N ASN A 424 1.23 -2.31 6.34
CA ASN A 424 1.84 -2.65 7.62
C ASN A 424 0.86 -3.50 8.43
N GLU A 425 0.86 -4.82 8.21
CA GLU A 425 -0.09 -5.77 8.81
C GLU A 425 -0.20 -5.69 10.33
N ASP A 426 0.88 -5.27 11.01
CA ASP A 426 0.97 -5.10 12.47
C ASP A 426 0.36 -3.78 12.99
N THR A 427 -0.26 -2.98 12.12
CA THR A 427 -0.94 -1.75 12.54
C THR A 427 -2.17 -2.09 13.37
N PRO A 428 -2.23 -1.72 14.66
CA PRO A 428 -3.35 -2.06 15.52
C PRO A 428 -4.59 -1.26 15.14
N ILE A 429 -5.75 -1.87 15.34
CA ILE A 429 -7.03 -1.16 15.33
C ILE A 429 -7.13 -0.39 16.66
N LEU A 430 -7.25 0.93 16.59
CA LEU A 430 -7.43 1.75 17.78
C LEU A 430 -8.78 1.43 18.43
N GLY A 431 -8.74 1.02 19.69
CA GLY A 431 -9.92 0.75 20.48
C GLY A 431 -10.87 1.95 20.57
N TYR A 432 -12.13 1.69 20.96
CA TYR A 432 -13.11 2.73 21.24
C TYR A 432 -12.75 3.46 22.55
N THR A 433 -11.89 4.48 22.50
CA THR A 433 -11.68 5.37 23.65
C THR A 433 -12.94 6.18 23.89
N LYS A 434 -13.41 6.25 25.16
CA LYS A 434 -14.46 7.18 25.56
C LYS A 434 -14.05 8.59 25.14
N LYS A 435 -14.88 9.29 24.35
CA LYS A 435 -14.69 10.70 24.09
C LYS A 435 -14.70 11.44 25.44
N THR A 436 -13.60 12.07 25.80
CA THR A 436 -13.65 13.27 26.62
C THR A 436 -14.41 14.31 25.81
N THR A 437 -15.62 14.61 26.24
CA THR A 437 -16.45 15.67 25.64
C THR A 437 -15.82 17.01 25.99
N ASN A 438 -14.89 17.51 25.21
CA ASN A 438 -14.65 18.92 25.14
C ASN A 438 -15.89 19.54 24.50
N LYS A 439 -16.73 20.15 25.33
CA LYS A 439 -17.84 21.02 24.92
C LYS A 439 -17.24 22.18 24.11
N THR A 440 -17.10 22.03 22.82
CA THR A 440 -16.97 23.18 21.93
C THR A 440 -18.35 23.82 21.90
N THR A 441 -18.43 25.00 22.46
CA THR A 441 -19.58 25.91 22.39
C THR A 441 -19.97 26.08 20.92
N GLY A 442 -21.01 25.35 20.50
CA GLY A 442 -21.54 25.43 19.15
C GLY A 442 -22.14 26.82 18.90
N LYS A 443 -21.61 27.55 17.94
CA LYS A 443 -22.28 28.72 17.38
C LYS A 443 -23.69 28.32 16.91
N LYS A 444 -24.74 28.90 17.53
CA LYS A 444 -26.13 28.73 17.11
C LYS A 444 -26.27 29.13 15.63
N ARG A 445 -26.70 28.19 14.79
CA ARG A 445 -27.08 28.50 13.40
C ARG A 445 -28.27 29.49 13.42
N LYS A 446 -28.14 30.61 12.69
CA LYS A 446 -29.25 31.55 12.46
C LYS A 446 -30.37 30.83 11.70
N PRO A 447 -31.64 31.10 12.03
CA PRO A 447 -32.77 30.49 11.32
C PRO A 447 -32.80 30.92 9.84
N TYR A 448 -33.10 29.94 8.98
CA TYR A 448 -33.22 30.13 7.54
C TYR A 448 -34.43 31.06 7.26
N ARG A 449 -34.22 32.26 6.69
CA ARG A 449 -35.30 33.12 6.22
C ARG A 449 -35.87 32.48 4.95
N LYS A 450 -37.14 32.06 5.01
CA LYS A 450 -37.94 31.79 3.82
C LYS A 450 -38.19 33.14 3.08
N ASN A 451 -37.66 33.28 1.88
CA ASN A 451 -38.12 34.32 0.96
C ASN A 451 -39.44 33.84 0.34
N ASN A 452 -40.53 34.48 0.74
CA ASN A 452 -41.77 34.51 -0.02
C ASN A 452 -41.52 35.44 -1.20
N LYS A 453 -41.55 34.91 -2.40
CA LYS A 453 -42.19 35.50 -3.58
C LYS A 453 -42.52 34.39 -4.58
#